data_6c990c06e1d386a6bf510935ae62f5de
#
_entry.id   6c990c06e1d386a6bf510935ae62f5de
#
_cell.length_a   1.000
_cell.length_b   1.000
_cell.length_c   1.000
_cell.angle_alpha   90.00
_cell.angle_beta   90.00
_cell.angle_gamma   90.00
#
_symmetry.space_group_name_H-M   'P 1'
#
loop_
_entity.id
_entity.type
_entity.pdbx_description
1 polymer ?
#
loop_
_entity_poly.entity_id
_entity_poly.type
_entity_poly.pdbx_seq_one_letter_code
_entity_poly.pdbx_strand_id
1 'polypeptide(L)'
;MAESGNRSRKVGVLITLIAVLVAALGAVTYFLLFGDQDQPHIRPAAVSAAPAPARFVKLEPFTVNVRGDLCGQRLLYVGLTLQVGDEKTERYLLDNIPPLRSRLLMLLSSQDAETAATLDGKQALARQVTAMFEEPLTPSQPELAVQDVLFTEFIVQ
;
A
#
# COMPACT_ATOMS: atom_id res chain seq x y z
N MET A 1 -30.68 19.62 87.29
CA MET A 1 -31.32 19.74 85.96
C MET A 1 -30.23 20.16 84.94
N ALA A 2 -29.53 19.26 84.28
CA ALA A 2 -28.70 19.56 83.11
C ALA A 2 -28.04 18.27 82.55
N GLU A 3 -28.80 17.44 81.84
CA GLU A 3 -28.20 16.32 81.10
C GLU A 3 -28.99 15.97 79.82
N SER A 4 -29.40 16.99 79.09
CA SER A 4 -30.13 16.75 77.82
C SER A 4 -29.44 17.31 76.56
N GLY A 5 -28.30 18.03 76.72
CA GLY A 5 -27.68 18.74 75.58
C GLY A 5 -26.66 17.94 74.74
N ASN A 6 -26.16 16.84 75.25
CA ASN A 6 -25.01 16.13 74.61
C ASN A 6 -25.45 14.93 73.75
N ARG A 7 -26.66 14.42 73.95
CA ARG A 7 -27.18 13.28 73.17
C ARG A 7 -27.63 13.69 71.74
N SER A 8 -28.22 14.87 71.60
CA SER A 8 -28.73 15.38 70.33
C SER A 8 -27.58 15.80 69.43
N ARG A 9 -26.49 16.35 69.99
CA ARG A 9 -25.28 16.67 69.22
C ARG A 9 -24.56 15.41 68.69
N LYS A 10 -24.50 14.36 69.52
CA LYS A 10 -23.90 13.07 69.07
C LYS A 10 -24.74 12.38 68.03
N VAL A 11 -26.04 12.44 68.06
CA VAL A 11 -26.97 11.91 67.06
C VAL A 11 -26.88 12.72 65.78
N GLY A 12 -26.78 14.05 65.83
CA GLY A 12 -26.60 14.92 64.68
C GLY A 12 -25.27 14.63 63.96
N VAL A 13 -24.18 14.49 64.73
CA VAL A 13 -22.86 14.13 64.17
C VAL A 13 -22.87 12.71 63.50
N LEU A 14 -23.60 11.77 64.16
CA LEU A 14 -23.75 10.43 63.61
C LEU A 14 -24.50 10.42 62.26
N ILE A 15 -25.58 11.18 62.16
CA ILE A 15 -26.40 11.31 60.95
C ILE A 15 -25.59 11.96 59.82
N THR A 16 -24.81 13.01 60.10
CA THR A 16 -23.96 13.67 59.11
C THR A 16 -22.84 12.73 58.64
N LEU A 17 -22.23 11.94 59.51
CA LEU A 17 -21.25 10.94 59.16
C LEU A 17 -21.82 9.86 58.25
N ILE A 18 -23.01 9.35 58.54
CA ILE A 18 -23.71 8.37 57.71
C ILE A 18 -24.06 8.96 56.33
N ALA A 19 -24.53 10.21 56.30
CA ALA A 19 -24.87 10.87 55.01
C ALA A 19 -23.64 11.07 54.15
N VAL A 20 -22.49 11.45 54.72
CA VAL A 20 -21.21 11.57 53.99
C VAL A 20 -20.73 10.22 53.48
N LEU A 21 -20.89 9.16 54.28
CA LEU A 21 -20.45 7.81 53.90
C LEU A 21 -21.33 7.24 52.79
N VAL A 22 -22.65 7.48 52.81
CA VAL A 22 -23.56 7.10 51.73
C VAL A 22 -23.27 7.89 50.44
N ALA A 23 -22.97 9.18 50.55
CA ALA A 23 -22.59 10.00 49.39
C ALA A 23 -21.26 9.55 48.79
N ALA A 24 -20.29 9.19 49.64
CA ALA A 24 -18.99 8.66 49.16
C ALA A 24 -19.14 7.28 48.46
N LEU A 25 -19.97 6.40 49.03
CA LEU A 25 -20.28 5.10 48.41
C LEU A 25 -21.05 5.27 47.07
N GLY A 26 -21.99 6.22 47.04
CA GLY A 26 -22.72 6.55 45.79
C GLY A 26 -21.81 7.12 44.71
N ALA A 27 -20.83 7.96 45.07
CA ALA A 27 -19.86 8.51 44.15
C ALA A 27 -18.90 7.41 43.57
N VAL A 28 -18.47 6.50 44.45
CA VAL A 28 -17.62 5.38 44.05
C VAL A 28 -18.36 4.41 43.12
N THR A 29 -19.62 4.06 43.46
CA THR A 29 -20.43 3.20 42.56
C THR A 29 -20.78 3.89 41.26
N TYR A 30 -21.06 5.20 41.29
CA TYR A 30 -21.27 5.98 40.07
C TYR A 30 -20.02 5.99 39.19
N PHE A 31 -18.84 6.20 39.80
CA PHE A 31 -17.56 6.20 39.07
C PHE A 31 -17.19 4.81 38.50
N LEU A 32 -17.51 3.73 39.24
CA LEU A 32 -17.28 2.36 38.76
C LEU A 32 -18.25 1.90 37.66
N LEU A 33 -19.50 2.43 37.68
CA LEU A 33 -20.51 2.06 36.69
C LEU A 33 -20.52 2.96 35.44
N PHE A 34 -20.09 4.21 35.58
CA PHE A 34 -20.14 5.21 34.50
C PHE A 34 -18.79 5.85 34.16
N GLY A 35 -17.73 5.61 34.95
CA GLY A 35 -16.40 6.18 34.77
C GLY A 35 -15.53 5.48 33.73
N ASP A 36 -16.02 4.42 33.08
CA ASP A 36 -15.20 3.56 32.19
C ASP A 36 -15.42 3.88 30.70
N GLN A 37 -15.51 5.17 30.36
CA GLN A 37 -15.60 5.59 28.97
C GLN A 37 -14.34 6.27 28.42
N ASP A 38 -13.27 6.37 29.21
CA ASP A 38 -11.95 6.79 28.73
C ASP A 38 -10.93 5.67 28.86
N GLN A 39 -11.29 4.44 28.50
CA GLN A 39 -10.24 3.53 28.08
C GLN A 39 -9.63 4.13 26.82
N PRO A 40 -8.30 4.39 26.80
CA PRO A 40 -7.64 4.56 25.55
C PRO A 40 -7.92 3.27 24.77
N HIS A 41 -8.80 3.35 23.79
CA HIS A 41 -8.89 2.29 22.80
C HIS A 41 -7.47 2.14 22.28
N ILE A 42 -6.74 1.15 22.80
CA ILE A 42 -5.64 0.54 22.09
C ILE A 42 -6.33 0.02 20.83
N ARG A 43 -6.46 0.93 19.87
CA ARG A 43 -6.76 0.55 18.48
C ARG A 43 -5.76 -0.58 18.23
N PRO A 44 -6.20 -1.82 18.01
CA PRO A 44 -5.26 -2.82 17.56
C PRO A 44 -4.54 -2.13 16.41
N ALA A 45 -3.23 -1.90 16.57
CA ALA A 45 -2.44 -1.34 15.48
C ALA A 45 -2.90 -2.15 14.28
N ALA A 46 -3.50 -1.47 13.30
CA ALA A 46 -3.98 -2.14 12.10
C ALA A 46 -2.80 -3.03 11.73
N VAL A 47 -2.98 -4.32 11.88
CA VAL A 47 -1.96 -5.30 11.49
C VAL A 47 -1.71 -4.88 10.06
N SER A 48 -0.58 -4.22 9.84
CA SER A 48 -0.17 -3.81 8.51
C SER A 48 -0.29 -5.08 7.71
N ALA A 49 -1.31 -5.15 6.86
CA ALA A 49 -1.57 -6.35 6.08
C ALA A 49 -0.22 -6.71 5.49
N ALA A 50 0.27 -7.91 5.81
CA ALA A 50 1.55 -8.36 5.29
C ALA A 50 1.55 -8.03 3.80
N PRO A 51 2.58 -7.35 3.26
CA PRO A 51 2.58 -6.94 1.87
C PRO A 51 2.23 -8.18 1.05
N ALA A 52 1.21 -8.05 0.19
CA ALA A 52 0.80 -9.13 -0.67
C ALA A 52 2.04 -9.64 -1.42
N PRO A 53 2.22 -10.96 -1.59
CA PRO A 53 3.39 -11.49 -2.24
C PRO A 53 3.52 -10.86 -3.63
N ALA A 54 4.71 -10.35 -3.96
CA ALA A 54 4.98 -9.76 -5.26
C ALA A 54 4.73 -10.81 -6.36
N ARG A 55 3.95 -10.44 -7.37
CA ARG A 55 3.63 -11.27 -8.53
C ARG A 55 4.41 -10.79 -9.73
N PHE A 56 4.88 -11.71 -10.55
CA PHE A 56 5.76 -11.40 -11.67
C PHE A 56 5.26 -12.06 -12.95
N VAL A 57 5.10 -11.24 -13.98
CA VAL A 57 4.82 -11.71 -15.35
C VAL A 57 6.12 -11.64 -16.14
N LYS A 58 6.77 -12.77 -16.32
CA LYS A 58 7.99 -12.88 -17.14
C LYS A 58 7.61 -12.94 -18.62
N LEU A 59 8.23 -12.07 -19.42
CA LEU A 59 8.10 -12.08 -20.86
C LEU A 59 9.34 -12.73 -21.51
N GLU A 60 9.12 -13.39 -22.63
CA GLU A 60 10.24 -13.85 -23.46
C GLU A 60 11.05 -12.64 -23.93
N PRO A 61 12.39 -12.75 -24.01
CA PRO A 61 13.25 -11.67 -24.46
C PRO A 61 12.86 -11.11 -25.83
N PHE A 62 13.15 -9.85 -26.01
CA PHE A 62 12.96 -9.13 -27.28
C PHE A 62 14.29 -8.91 -27.95
N THR A 63 14.30 -9.03 -29.26
CA THR A 63 15.42 -8.62 -30.11
C THR A 63 14.88 -7.63 -31.12
N VAL A 64 15.32 -6.39 -31.06
CA VAL A 64 14.82 -5.30 -31.91
C VAL A 64 15.98 -4.50 -32.51
N ASN A 65 15.76 -3.96 -33.71
CA ASN A 65 16.65 -2.95 -34.27
C ASN A 65 16.29 -1.59 -33.65
N VAL A 66 17.29 -0.89 -33.15
CA VAL A 66 17.17 0.46 -32.57
C VAL A 66 18.04 1.41 -33.40
N ARG A 67 17.74 2.71 -33.26
CA ARG A 67 18.58 3.71 -33.94
C ARG A 67 19.95 3.76 -33.28
N GLY A 68 20.99 3.68 -34.06
CA GLY A 68 22.36 3.99 -33.67
C GLY A 68 22.74 5.38 -34.15
N ASP A 69 23.94 5.78 -33.78
CA ASP A 69 24.57 7.02 -34.24
C ASP A 69 25.09 6.91 -35.73
N LEU A 70 26.28 7.40 -35.96
CA LEU A 70 26.94 7.40 -37.27
C LEU A 70 27.11 6.01 -37.93
N CYS A 71 27.00 4.93 -37.17
CA CYS A 71 27.19 3.55 -37.64
C CYS A 71 25.91 2.85 -38.08
N GLY A 72 24.77 3.51 -38.01
CA GLY A 72 23.47 2.97 -38.47
C GLY A 72 22.66 2.24 -37.39
N GLN A 73 21.97 1.16 -37.79
CA GLN A 73 21.12 0.41 -36.89
C GLN A 73 21.94 -0.45 -35.93
N ARG A 74 21.50 -0.51 -34.69
CA ARG A 74 22.04 -1.36 -33.64
C ARG A 74 21.00 -2.40 -33.21
N LEU A 75 21.47 -3.47 -32.60
CA LEU A 75 20.60 -4.50 -32.05
C LEU A 75 20.44 -4.32 -30.55
N LEU A 76 19.21 -4.23 -30.09
CA LEU A 76 18.86 -4.26 -28.67
C LEU A 76 18.28 -5.62 -28.35
N TYR A 77 18.95 -6.35 -27.44
CA TYR A 77 18.42 -7.55 -26.81
C TYR A 77 18.00 -7.22 -25.36
N VAL A 78 16.73 -7.45 -25.01
CA VAL A 78 16.19 -7.12 -23.70
C VAL A 78 15.25 -8.19 -23.19
N GLY A 79 15.51 -8.69 -22.00
CA GLY A 79 14.59 -9.49 -21.19
C GLY A 79 13.91 -8.59 -20.16
N LEU A 80 12.60 -8.69 -20.03
CA LEU A 80 11.85 -7.92 -19.03
C LEU A 80 10.82 -8.75 -18.29
N THR A 81 10.57 -8.37 -17.06
CA THR A 81 9.57 -8.95 -16.18
C THR A 81 8.74 -7.82 -15.58
N LEU A 82 7.43 -7.95 -15.63
CA LEU A 82 6.51 -6.98 -15.04
C LEU A 82 6.17 -7.41 -13.61
N GLN A 83 6.34 -6.52 -12.65
CA GLN A 83 5.81 -6.70 -11.31
C GLN A 83 4.39 -6.17 -11.27
N VAL A 84 3.45 -6.99 -10.78
CA VAL A 84 2.02 -6.66 -10.72
C VAL A 84 1.47 -6.78 -9.30
N GLY A 85 0.45 -5.98 -8.99
CA GLY A 85 -0.11 -5.87 -7.65
C GLY A 85 -1.15 -6.94 -7.32
N ASP A 86 -1.76 -7.57 -8.32
CA ASP A 86 -2.85 -8.51 -8.12
C ASP A 86 -2.90 -9.63 -9.18
N GLU A 87 -3.62 -10.69 -8.84
CA GLU A 87 -3.79 -11.87 -9.69
C GLU A 87 -4.61 -11.58 -10.95
N LYS A 88 -5.54 -10.64 -10.88
CA LYS A 88 -6.37 -10.25 -12.02
C LYS A 88 -5.52 -9.64 -13.12
N THR A 89 -4.63 -8.72 -12.74
CA THR A 89 -3.65 -8.11 -13.65
C THR A 89 -2.69 -9.15 -14.22
N GLU A 90 -2.15 -10.05 -13.38
CA GLU A 90 -1.27 -11.14 -13.83
C GLU A 90 -1.95 -12.00 -14.89
N ARG A 91 -3.16 -12.49 -14.60
CA ARG A 91 -3.93 -13.34 -15.52
C ARG A 91 -4.27 -12.61 -16.81
N TYR A 92 -4.74 -11.35 -16.73
CA TYR A 92 -5.05 -10.56 -17.91
C TYR A 92 -3.83 -10.40 -18.83
N LEU A 93 -2.65 -10.08 -18.28
CA LEU A 93 -1.44 -9.92 -19.07
C LEU A 93 -1.01 -11.24 -19.74
N LEU A 94 -1.11 -12.36 -19.02
CA LEU A 94 -0.81 -13.69 -19.58
C LEU A 94 -1.78 -14.09 -20.71
N ASP A 95 -3.06 -13.75 -20.57
CA ASP A 95 -4.07 -14.03 -21.60
C ASP A 95 -3.93 -13.11 -22.82
N ASN A 96 -3.25 -11.96 -22.68
CA ASN A 96 -3.08 -10.95 -23.74
C ASN A 96 -1.61 -10.73 -24.13
N ILE A 97 -0.79 -11.77 -24.09
CA ILE A 97 0.64 -11.72 -24.49
C ILE A 97 0.84 -11.16 -25.90
N PRO A 98 0.09 -11.55 -26.95
CA PRO A 98 0.36 -11.04 -28.30
C PRO A 98 0.21 -9.51 -28.42
N PRO A 99 -0.87 -8.85 -28.01
CA PRO A 99 -0.97 -7.40 -28.08
C PRO A 99 0.04 -6.70 -27.15
N LEU A 100 0.35 -7.26 -25.98
CA LEU A 100 1.37 -6.75 -25.08
C LEU A 100 2.75 -6.76 -25.77
N ARG A 101 3.14 -7.89 -26.34
CA ARG A 101 4.42 -8.01 -27.06
C ARG A 101 4.50 -7.07 -28.27
N SER A 102 3.42 -6.93 -29.03
CA SER A 102 3.37 -6.01 -30.17
C SER A 102 3.66 -4.57 -29.75
N ARG A 103 3.00 -4.10 -28.69
CA ARG A 103 3.19 -2.74 -28.18
C ARG A 103 4.59 -2.52 -27.62
N LEU A 104 5.12 -3.49 -26.87
CA LEU A 104 6.50 -3.46 -26.38
C LEU A 104 7.53 -3.44 -27.52
N LEU A 105 7.33 -4.24 -28.56
CA LEU A 105 8.20 -4.22 -29.74
C LEU A 105 8.27 -2.84 -30.39
N MET A 106 7.14 -2.17 -30.58
CA MET A 106 7.09 -0.82 -31.13
C MET A 106 7.83 0.17 -30.23
N LEU A 107 7.58 0.13 -28.91
CA LEU A 107 8.24 0.98 -27.94
C LEU A 107 9.76 0.77 -27.94
N LEU A 108 10.21 -0.48 -27.87
CA LEU A 108 11.63 -0.82 -27.85
C LEU A 108 12.35 -0.44 -29.15
N SER A 109 11.70 -0.63 -30.31
CA SER A 109 12.27 -0.28 -31.63
C SER A 109 12.37 1.24 -31.82
N SER A 110 11.64 2.05 -31.10
CA SER A 110 11.72 3.51 -31.18
C SER A 110 12.88 4.10 -30.39
N GLN A 111 13.59 3.30 -29.60
CA GLN A 111 14.66 3.76 -28.75
C GLN A 111 15.91 4.12 -29.53
N ASP A 112 16.73 4.98 -28.91
CA ASP A 112 18.10 5.29 -29.35
C ASP A 112 19.09 4.40 -28.60
N ALA A 113 20.00 3.75 -29.32
CA ALA A 113 20.90 2.76 -28.76
C ALA A 113 21.81 3.31 -27.66
N GLU A 114 22.36 4.52 -27.90
CA GLU A 114 23.30 5.14 -26.95
C GLU A 114 22.62 5.59 -25.68
N THR A 115 21.47 6.22 -25.84
CA THR A 115 20.63 6.65 -24.70
C THR A 115 20.18 5.43 -23.88
N ALA A 116 19.67 4.39 -24.56
CA ALA A 116 19.17 3.17 -23.90
C ALA A 116 20.28 2.41 -23.13
N ALA A 117 21.53 2.51 -23.57
CA ALA A 117 22.66 1.87 -22.89
C ALA A 117 22.99 2.51 -21.53
N THR A 118 22.60 3.77 -21.30
CA THR A 118 22.87 4.49 -20.04
C THR A 118 21.93 4.07 -18.91
N LEU A 119 22.31 4.36 -17.65
CA LEU A 119 21.47 4.11 -16.51
C LEU A 119 20.15 4.93 -16.58
N ASP A 120 20.28 6.21 -16.91
CA ASP A 120 19.13 7.11 -17.02
C ASP A 120 18.19 6.69 -18.16
N GLY A 121 18.76 6.23 -19.28
CA GLY A 121 18.00 5.68 -20.41
C GLY A 121 17.20 4.44 -20.03
N LYS A 122 17.80 3.51 -19.29
CA LYS A 122 17.10 2.32 -18.78
C LYS A 122 15.96 2.69 -17.83
N GLN A 123 16.19 3.65 -16.94
CA GLN A 123 15.12 4.14 -16.04
C GLN A 123 14.02 4.86 -16.82
N ALA A 124 14.38 5.66 -17.83
CA ALA A 124 13.40 6.31 -18.71
C ALA A 124 12.57 5.28 -19.48
N LEU A 125 13.23 4.23 -20.02
CA LEU A 125 12.55 3.13 -20.69
C LEU A 125 11.59 2.38 -19.76
N ALA A 126 12.00 2.08 -18.53
CA ALA A 126 11.10 1.47 -17.54
C ALA A 126 9.84 2.30 -17.32
N ARG A 127 9.98 3.63 -17.15
CA ARG A 127 8.84 4.55 -17.03
C ARG A 127 7.96 4.56 -18.27
N GLN A 128 8.54 4.53 -19.46
CA GLN A 128 7.79 4.47 -20.73
C GLN A 128 7.00 3.15 -20.85
N VAL A 129 7.59 2.04 -20.45
CA VAL A 129 6.89 0.74 -20.40
C VAL A 129 5.73 0.77 -19.40
N THR A 130 5.91 1.37 -18.23
CA THR A 130 4.82 1.52 -17.26
C THR A 130 3.70 2.42 -17.81
N ALA A 131 4.05 3.58 -18.38
CA ALA A 131 3.09 4.52 -18.96
C ALA A 131 2.31 3.92 -20.13
N MET A 132 2.87 2.95 -20.86
CA MET A 132 2.19 2.25 -21.93
C MET A 132 0.89 1.58 -21.50
N PHE A 133 0.76 1.23 -20.21
CA PHE A 133 -0.44 0.58 -19.66
C PHE A 133 -1.56 1.58 -19.31
N GLU A 134 -1.31 2.89 -19.39
CA GLU A 134 -2.34 3.92 -19.27
C GLU A 134 -3.32 3.86 -20.45
N GLU A 135 -2.84 3.41 -21.63
CA GLU A 135 -3.68 3.12 -22.77
C GLU A 135 -4.08 1.64 -22.78
N PRO A 136 -5.36 1.31 -22.96
CA PRO A 136 -5.80 -0.09 -22.93
C PRO A 136 -5.20 -0.91 -24.06
N LEU A 137 -4.72 -2.12 -23.73
CA LEU A 137 -4.24 -3.11 -24.70
C LEU A 137 -5.38 -3.65 -25.56
N THR A 138 -6.57 -3.78 -24.96
CA THR A 138 -7.81 -4.21 -25.61
C THR A 138 -8.98 -3.34 -25.15
N PRO A 139 -10.07 -3.20 -25.96
CA PRO A 139 -11.23 -2.39 -25.58
C PRO A 139 -11.90 -2.81 -24.26
N SER A 140 -11.71 -4.07 -23.84
CA SER A 140 -12.30 -4.64 -22.61
C SER A 140 -11.29 -4.74 -21.47
N GLN A 141 -10.17 -4.00 -21.52
CA GLN A 141 -9.16 -4.05 -20.49
C GLN A 141 -9.72 -3.63 -19.12
N PRO A 142 -9.52 -4.45 -18.07
CA PRO A 142 -9.77 -4.00 -16.70
C PRO A 142 -8.69 -3.00 -16.26
N GLU A 143 -8.93 -2.32 -15.15
CA GLU A 143 -7.86 -1.57 -14.49
C GLU A 143 -6.70 -2.52 -14.12
N LEU A 144 -5.49 -2.16 -14.53
CA LEU A 144 -4.30 -2.97 -14.32
C LEU A 144 -3.41 -2.36 -13.25
N ALA A 145 -2.96 -3.20 -12.32
CA ALA A 145 -2.04 -2.83 -11.25
C ALA A 145 -0.59 -3.21 -11.60
N VAL A 146 -0.04 -2.63 -12.67
CA VAL A 146 1.39 -2.76 -13.00
C VAL A 146 2.18 -1.84 -12.08
N GLN A 147 3.08 -2.41 -11.28
CA GLN A 147 3.82 -1.71 -10.23
C GLN A 147 5.22 -1.31 -10.67
N ASP A 148 5.93 -2.22 -11.36
CA ASP A 148 7.30 -1.99 -11.77
C ASP A 148 7.66 -2.81 -13.01
N VAL A 149 8.74 -2.40 -13.67
CA VAL A 149 9.33 -3.03 -14.85
C VAL A 149 10.78 -3.40 -14.56
N LEU A 150 11.06 -4.69 -14.52
CA LEU A 150 12.38 -5.23 -14.20
C LEU A 150 13.07 -5.71 -15.47
N PHE A 151 14.18 -5.10 -15.82
CA PHE A 151 15.04 -5.62 -16.90
C PHE A 151 15.91 -6.75 -16.36
N THR A 152 15.77 -7.94 -16.91
CA THR A 152 16.54 -9.13 -16.52
C THR A 152 17.78 -9.28 -17.41
N GLU A 153 17.72 -8.79 -18.63
CA GLU A 153 18.80 -8.80 -19.62
C GLU A 153 18.73 -7.50 -20.42
N PHE A 154 19.89 -6.91 -20.75
CA PHE A 154 19.94 -5.67 -21.51
C PHE A 154 21.28 -5.56 -22.24
N ILE A 155 21.29 -5.85 -23.55
CA ILE A 155 22.47 -5.86 -24.38
C ILE A 155 22.24 -4.99 -25.62
N VAL A 156 23.14 -4.06 -25.87
CA VAL A 156 23.17 -3.23 -27.09
C VAL A 156 24.39 -3.58 -27.90
N GLN A 157 24.21 -3.96 -29.15
CA GLN A 157 25.30 -4.37 -30.08
C GLN A 157 25.27 -3.56 -31.35
#